data_1ede9bdb5b9876a97a86f22634ecdc91
#
_entry.id   1ede9bdb5b9876a97a86f22634ecdc91
#
_cell.length_a   1.000
_cell.length_b   1.000
_cell.length_c   1.000
_cell.angle_alpha   90.00
_cell.angle_beta   90.00
_cell.angle_gamma   90.00
#
_symmetry.space_group_name_H-M   'P 1'
#
loop_
_entity.id
_entity.type
_entity.pdbx_description
1 polymer ?
#
loop_
_entity_poly.entity_id
_entity_poly.type
_entity_poly.pdbx_seq_one_letter_code
_entity_poly.pdbx_strand_id
1 'polypeptide(L)'
;MSGTSQGPTPAPDLVRPAITERHVNGSDQSPVPSAQPPVQTSVQMPVVSTPDDADSSVTTDFSEAPAAPAVPAAFSAAPLAMAVVDREGRIVAANEALGTLLGTGAEALVGRVAAELVDLPSDTRTWHAYHEVLRGRQALLRCTRRLKQAGGASLWVQVSVAPLPEEERAVLLSVTDVSANRQLQARLHHLQMYDPVTRLPNRTLFFERLAAALERDAYDGAGTGRIGLVYLDLDGFKAVNDTLGHAVGDRLLAAVAERLTRCAEAAGHTRTGALPGTSTGVPLVARLGGDEFALLVEDSTGTEQLADLAESVLKTLQAPFDLSGQRLSVSASIGVVERQAASTTATGLMQAADTTLYWAKADGKSRWTLFDPERNAHRMTRQALSSTLRAAVGRGEFVLEYQPLVGMADGEVRGVEALVRWHHPQFGVLAPNRFISLAEEDGSIVQLGRWILATACRQARRWQLDHPERAPIFVSVNVAVRQVWDSDLVADVAEILSETGLAPHLLQLELTESALMGSAGRPLQALKALSDMGVRIAIDDFGTGYSNLAYLSRLPVSVLKLDGAFVRGFQYENRQGGGAAMG
;
A
#
# COMPACT_ATOMS: atom_id res chain seq x y z
N MET A 1 54.13 -10.70 46.33
CA MET A 1 53.96 -9.87 47.53
C MET A 1 53.26 -8.59 47.14
N SER A 2 52.03 -8.42 47.67
CA SER A 2 51.21 -7.20 47.83
C SER A 2 51.12 -6.25 46.63
N GLY A 3 50.10 -6.12 45.85
CA GLY A 3 48.67 -6.03 46.22
C GLY A 3 48.28 -4.61 46.59
N THR A 4 47.70 -3.85 45.69
CA THR A 4 46.67 -2.86 46.06
C THR A 4 45.80 -2.57 44.83
N SER A 5 44.55 -2.96 44.95
CA SER A 5 43.43 -2.63 44.07
C SER A 5 43.01 -1.18 44.31
N GLN A 6 42.79 -0.41 43.27
CA GLN A 6 41.98 0.81 43.33
C GLN A 6 40.75 0.60 42.45
N GLY A 7 39.58 0.71 43.10
CA GLY A 7 38.26 0.65 42.46
C GLY A 7 37.90 1.95 41.71
N PRO A 8 36.90 1.92 40.87
CA PRO A 8 36.54 3.05 40.00
C PRO A 8 35.71 4.09 40.73
N THR A 9 36.03 5.35 40.45
CA THR A 9 35.35 6.57 40.88
C THR A 9 33.97 6.70 40.19
N PRO A 10 32.92 7.22 40.87
CA PRO A 10 31.60 7.42 40.26
C PRO A 10 31.54 8.67 39.39
N ALA A 11 30.76 8.56 38.29
CA ALA A 11 30.45 9.65 37.36
C ALA A 11 29.47 10.66 37.98
N PRO A 12 29.49 11.95 37.55
CA PRO A 12 28.61 12.98 38.07
C PRO A 12 27.21 12.95 37.48
N ASP A 13 26.23 13.29 38.33
CA ASP A 13 24.80 13.41 38.07
C ASP A 13 24.47 14.38 36.94
N LEU A 14 23.68 13.91 35.97
CA LEU A 14 23.04 14.73 34.94
C LEU A 14 21.73 15.31 35.48
N VAL A 15 21.73 16.63 35.67
CA VAL A 15 20.60 17.48 36.04
C VAL A 15 19.59 17.49 34.89
N ARG A 16 18.33 17.10 35.18
CA ARG A 16 17.18 17.27 34.33
C ARG A 16 16.70 18.73 34.34
N PRO A 17 16.42 19.38 33.21
CA PRO A 17 15.71 20.65 33.22
C PRO A 17 14.19 20.44 33.33
N ALA A 18 13.58 21.24 34.21
CA ALA A 18 12.17 21.33 34.46
C ALA A 18 11.43 21.97 33.26
N ILE A 19 10.30 21.37 32.89
CA ILE A 19 9.36 21.92 31.90
C ILE A 19 8.51 22.97 32.64
N THR A 20 8.64 24.22 32.21
CA THR A 20 7.77 25.33 32.64
C THR A 20 6.68 25.52 31.64
N GLU A 21 5.44 25.21 32.02
CA GLU A 21 4.23 25.59 31.28
C GLU A 21 4.08 27.11 31.28
N ARG A 22 4.00 27.72 30.10
CA ARG A 22 3.49 29.07 29.91
C ARG A 22 2.15 29.01 29.23
N HIS A 23 1.11 29.35 29.97
CA HIS A 23 -0.17 29.81 29.41
C HIS A 23 0.03 31.09 28.60
N VAL A 24 -0.44 31.07 27.36
CA VAL A 24 -0.71 32.31 26.60
C VAL A 24 -2.18 32.25 26.15
N ASN A 25 -3.01 33.08 26.76
CA ASN A 25 -4.32 33.48 26.26
C ASN A 25 -4.11 34.38 25.03
N GLY A 26 -4.89 34.13 23.99
CA GLY A 26 -4.96 35.02 22.82
C GLY A 26 -6.00 34.50 21.84
N SER A 27 -7.21 34.99 22.00
CA SER A 27 -8.38 34.86 21.10
C SER A 27 -8.03 35.30 19.67
N ASP A 28 -8.30 34.47 18.69
CA ASP A 28 -8.78 34.92 17.39
C ASP A 28 -9.69 33.86 16.78
N GLN A 29 -10.97 34.26 16.61
CA GLN A 29 -12.03 33.43 16.06
C GLN A 29 -12.14 33.70 14.56
N SER A 30 -11.95 32.67 13.75
CA SER A 30 -12.51 32.62 12.42
C SER A 30 -13.20 31.25 12.21
N PRO A 31 -14.42 31.22 11.66
CA PRO A 31 -15.32 30.08 11.80
C PRO A 31 -15.02 28.98 10.77
N VAL A 32 -14.93 27.74 11.26
CA VAL A 32 -14.97 26.52 10.46
C VAL A 32 -16.45 26.23 10.14
N PRO A 33 -16.83 25.86 8.91
CA PRO A 33 -18.19 25.50 8.58
C PRO A 33 -18.55 24.14 9.20
N SER A 34 -19.58 24.18 10.05
CA SER A 34 -20.22 23.02 10.66
C SER A 34 -20.87 22.11 9.62
N ALA A 35 -20.51 20.82 9.65
CA ALA A 35 -21.24 19.76 8.99
C ALA A 35 -22.64 19.62 9.60
N GLN A 36 -23.68 19.74 8.78
CA GLN A 36 -25.05 19.47 9.14
C GLN A 36 -25.27 17.94 9.31
N PRO A 37 -26.05 17.51 10.31
CA PRO A 37 -26.47 16.12 10.42
C PRO A 37 -27.55 15.80 9.37
N PRO A 38 -27.76 14.52 9.00
CA PRO A 38 -28.70 14.15 7.95
C PRO A 38 -30.15 14.45 8.34
N VAL A 39 -30.86 15.08 7.42
CA VAL A 39 -32.26 15.40 7.48
C VAL A 39 -33.09 14.12 7.59
N GLN A 40 -33.75 13.91 8.72
CA GLN A 40 -34.85 12.96 8.84
C GLN A 40 -36.08 13.51 8.09
N THR A 41 -36.37 12.89 6.95
CA THR A 41 -37.61 13.15 6.21
C THR A 41 -38.75 12.43 6.92
N SER A 42 -39.46 13.13 7.79
CA SER A 42 -40.73 12.67 8.33
C SER A 42 -41.81 12.84 7.25
N VAL A 43 -42.29 11.70 6.74
CA VAL A 43 -43.48 11.66 5.88
C VAL A 43 -44.70 12.01 6.74
N GLN A 44 -45.23 13.22 6.59
CA GLN A 44 -46.55 13.59 7.11
C GLN A 44 -47.63 12.91 6.28
N MET A 45 -48.41 12.04 6.94
CA MET A 45 -49.69 11.58 6.42
C MET A 45 -50.71 12.72 6.45
N PRO A 46 -51.56 12.86 5.42
CA PRO A 46 -52.58 13.89 5.42
C PRO A 46 -53.69 13.59 6.45
N VAL A 47 -53.97 14.58 7.26
CA VAL A 47 -55.14 14.59 8.15
C VAL A 47 -56.37 14.79 7.29
N VAL A 48 -57.26 13.81 7.30
CA VAL A 48 -58.59 13.91 6.73
C VAL A 48 -59.48 14.58 7.74
N SER A 49 -59.96 15.78 7.41
CA SER A 49 -60.97 16.54 8.14
C SER A 49 -62.33 15.88 8.07
N THR A 50 -62.95 15.71 9.20
CA THR A 50 -64.33 15.32 9.37
C THR A 50 -65.26 16.50 9.04
N PRO A 51 -66.35 16.31 8.32
CA PRO A 51 -67.46 17.28 8.37
C PRO A 51 -68.48 16.87 9.43
N ASP A 52 -68.86 17.83 10.20
CA ASP A 52 -69.95 17.80 11.17
C ASP A 52 -71.33 17.72 10.48
N ASP A 53 -72.25 17.12 11.27
CA ASP A 53 -73.70 17.31 11.32
C ASP A 53 -74.58 16.95 10.11
N ALA A 54 -75.36 15.93 10.32
CA ALA A 54 -76.84 16.05 10.17
C ALA A 54 -77.59 14.86 10.82
N ASP A 55 -78.35 15.17 11.74
CA ASP A 55 -79.43 14.47 12.43
C ASP A 55 -80.42 13.79 11.46
N SER A 56 -80.67 12.47 11.63
CA SER A 56 -82.00 11.89 11.36
C SER A 56 -82.14 10.54 12.04
N SER A 57 -82.94 10.51 13.02
CA SER A 57 -83.52 9.36 13.70
C SER A 57 -84.24 8.41 12.73
N VAL A 58 -83.75 7.19 12.62
CA VAL A 58 -84.54 6.04 12.13
C VAL A 58 -84.38 4.90 13.13
N THR A 59 -85.44 4.66 13.84
CA THR A 59 -85.70 3.46 14.65
C THR A 59 -85.86 2.29 13.71
N THR A 60 -84.97 1.30 13.83
CA THR A 60 -85.17 -0.04 13.27
C THR A 60 -84.85 -1.12 14.26
N ASP A 61 -85.81 -1.94 14.40
CA ASP A 61 -86.07 -3.15 15.17
C ASP A 61 -84.82 -4.08 15.33
N PHE A 62 -84.45 -4.37 16.60
CA PHE A 62 -83.47 -5.34 16.91
C PHE A 62 -84.12 -6.73 17.10
N SER A 63 -84.14 -7.49 16.04
CA SER A 63 -84.38 -8.92 16.09
C SER A 63 -83.62 -9.63 14.97
N GLU A 64 -82.31 -9.76 15.16
CA GLU A 64 -81.58 -10.79 14.38
C GLU A 64 -80.37 -11.25 15.21
N ALA A 65 -80.14 -12.57 15.20
CA ALA A 65 -79.10 -13.29 15.92
C ALA A 65 -77.70 -12.76 15.66
N PRO A 66 -76.72 -12.92 16.56
CA PRO A 66 -75.38 -12.35 16.40
C PRO A 66 -74.71 -12.95 15.16
N ALA A 67 -74.46 -12.08 14.18
CA ALA A 67 -73.64 -12.40 13.03
C ALA A 67 -72.25 -12.81 13.48
N ALA A 68 -71.78 -13.95 12.99
CA ALA A 68 -70.44 -14.45 13.20
C ALA A 68 -69.37 -13.34 12.90
N PRO A 69 -68.30 -13.27 13.65
CA PRO A 69 -67.34 -12.16 13.58
C PRO A 69 -66.75 -11.94 12.19
N ALA A 70 -66.58 -10.69 11.79
CA ALA A 70 -66.03 -10.25 10.50
C ALA A 70 -64.58 -10.71 10.23
N VAL A 71 -63.96 -11.38 11.19
CA VAL A 71 -62.62 -11.98 11.12
C VAL A 71 -62.47 -13.04 9.99
N PRO A 72 -63.47 -13.87 9.63
CA PRO A 72 -63.27 -14.87 8.58
C PRO A 72 -63.01 -14.31 7.20
N ALA A 73 -63.63 -13.21 6.80
CA ALA A 73 -63.51 -12.64 5.46
C ALA A 73 -62.12 -11.96 5.26
N ALA A 74 -61.68 -11.19 6.24
CA ALA A 74 -60.35 -10.55 6.20
C ALA A 74 -59.20 -11.57 6.27
N PHE A 75 -59.34 -12.63 7.08
CA PHE A 75 -58.38 -13.71 7.16
C PHE A 75 -58.30 -14.50 5.85
N SER A 76 -59.44 -14.86 5.25
CA SER A 76 -59.49 -15.61 4.00
C SER A 76 -58.96 -14.82 2.81
N ALA A 77 -59.21 -13.49 2.76
CA ALA A 77 -58.75 -12.61 1.70
C ALA A 77 -57.32 -12.08 1.90
N ALA A 78 -56.70 -12.34 3.05
CA ALA A 78 -55.33 -11.84 3.32
C ALA A 78 -54.31 -12.45 2.36
N PRO A 79 -53.44 -11.62 1.72
CA PRO A 79 -52.41 -12.11 0.81
C PRO A 79 -51.24 -12.80 1.52
N LEU A 80 -51.19 -12.71 2.83
CA LEU A 80 -50.19 -13.37 3.67
C LEU A 80 -50.68 -14.81 4.03
N ALA A 81 -49.84 -15.80 3.83
CA ALA A 81 -50.15 -17.20 4.19
C ALA A 81 -50.26 -17.33 5.71
N MET A 82 -51.47 -17.68 6.20
CA MET A 82 -51.76 -17.71 7.62
C MET A 82 -52.60 -18.92 8.00
N ALA A 83 -52.39 -19.39 9.25
CA ALA A 83 -53.25 -20.40 9.90
C ALA A 83 -53.52 -20.03 11.37
N VAL A 84 -54.71 -20.36 11.83
CA VAL A 84 -55.03 -20.37 13.24
C VAL A 84 -54.78 -21.78 13.77
N VAL A 85 -54.04 -21.90 14.86
CA VAL A 85 -53.58 -23.15 15.44
C VAL A 85 -54.03 -23.23 16.89
N ASP A 86 -54.60 -24.38 17.31
CA ASP A 86 -55.01 -24.63 18.67
C ASP A 86 -53.83 -24.91 19.62
N ARG A 87 -54.13 -25.16 20.91
CA ARG A 87 -53.09 -25.46 21.93
C ARG A 87 -52.40 -26.81 21.70
N GLU A 88 -53.05 -27.73 21.01
CA GLU A 88 -52.56 -29.04 20.64
C GLU A 88 -51.65 -28.93 19.38
N GLY A 89 -51.49 -27.73 18.78
CA GLY A 89 -50.67 -27.50 17.62
C GLY A 89 -51.35 -27.85 16.30
N ARG A 90 -52.67 -28.07 16.28
CA ARG A 90 -53.46 -28.42 15.10
C ARG A 90 -54.03 -27.15 14.43
N ILE A 91 -54.07 -27.15 13.13
CA ILE A 91 -54.66 -26.08 12.33
C ILE A 91 -56.19 -26.14 12.47
N VAL A 92 -56.78 -25.08 13.00
CA VAL A 92 -58.21 -24.86 13.10
C VAL A 92 -58.77 -24.20 11.84
N ALA A 93 -57.99 -23.25 11.29
CA ALA A 93 -58.33 -22.54 10.05
C ALA A 93 -57.05 -22.22 9.29
N ALA A 94 -57.12 -22.26 7.97
CA ALA A 94 -56.05 -21.83 7.06
C ALA A 94 -56.64 -20.97 5.93
N ASN A 95 -55.91 -19.95 5.49
CA ASN A 95 -56.35 -19.13 4.37
C ASN A 95 -55.88 -19.69 3.03
N GLU A 96 -56.47 -19.20 1.94
CA GLU A 96 -56.11 -19.62 0.57
C GLU A 96 -54.60 -19.37 0.24
N ALA A 97 -54.04 -18.31 0.76
CA ALA A 97 -52.62 -17.97 0.55
C ALA A 97 -51.69 -19.06 1.13
N LEU A 98 -52.02 -19.65 2.30
CA LEU A 98 -51.26 -20.76 2.88
C LEU A 98 -51.44 -22.04 2.05
N GLY A 99 -52.66 -22.33 1.59
CA GLY A 99 -52.93 -23.46 0.71
C GLY A 99 -52.11 -23.37 -0.60
N THR A 100 -52.10 -22.22 -1.22
CA THR A 100 -51.32 -21.94 -2.44
C THR A 100 -49.82 -22.09 -2.19
N LEU A 101 -49.31 -21.51 -1.08
CA LEU A 101 -47.88 -21.60 -0.70
C LEU A 101 -47.43 -23.06 -0.48
N LEU A 102 -48.30 -23.92 0.10
CA LEU A 102 -48.01 -25.33 0.35
C LEU A 102 -48.30 -26.23 -0.86
N GLY A 103 -49.00 -25.73 -1.88
CA GLY A 103 -49.45 -26.48 -3.05
C GLY A 103 -50.60 -27.48 -2.74
N THR A 104 -51.44 -27.14 -1.71
CA THR A 104 -52.61 -27.94 -1.28
C THR A 104 -53.80 -27.02 -1.05
N GLY A 105 -55.01 -27.53 -1.06
CA GLY A 105 -56.21 -26.73 -0.70
C GLY A 105 -56.14 -26.34 0.77
N ALA A 106 -56.61 -25.13 1.12
CA ALA A 106 -56.64 -24.64 2.51
C ALA A 106 -57.44 -25.57 3.45
N GLU A 107 -58.54 -26.13 2.99
CA GLU A 107 -59.39 -27.08 3.72
C GLU A 107 -58.65 -28.37 4.08
N ALA A 108 -57.74 -28.85 3.19
CA ALA A 108 -56.92 -30.05 3.43
C ALA A 108 -55.85 -29.85 4.52
N LEU A 109 -55.63 -28.63 4.97
CA LEU A 109 -54.69 -28.28 6.05
C LEU A 109 -55.32 -28.32 7.43
N VAL A 110 -56.66 -28.20 7.52
CA VAL A 110 -57.39 -28.21 8.79
C VAL A 110 -57.24 -29.58 9.50
N GLY A 111 -56.98 -29.57 10.79
CA GLY A 111 -56.72 -30.76 11.63
C GLY A 111 -55.28 -31.26 11.55
N ARG A 112 -54.43 -30.82 10.60
CA ARG A 112 -53.00 -31.21 10.54
C ARG A 112 -52.18 -30.49 11.60
N VAL A 113 -51.06 -31.09 12.00
CA VAL A 113 -50.11 -30.49 12.96
C VAL A 113 -49.32 -29.39 12.22
N ALA A 114 -49.49 -28.15 12.63
CA ALA A 114 -48.90 -26.99 11.98
C ALA A 114 -47.36 -27.03 11.98
N ALA A 115 -46.77 -27.50 13.07
CA ALA A 115 -45.30 -27.58 13.25
C ALA A 115 -44.63 -28.53 12.25
N GLU A 116 -45.30 -29.61 11.84
CA GLU A 116 -44.78 -30.58 10.86
C GLU A 116 -44.77 -30.00 9.44
N LEU A 117 -45.73 -29.13 9.12
CA LEU A 117 -45.82 -28.50 7.79
C LEU A 117 -44.63 -27.55 7.51
N VAL A 118 -44.11 -26.92 8.57
CA VAL A 118 -43.04 -25.95 8.47
C VAL A 118 -41.73 -26.42 9.14
N ASP A 119 -41.61 -27.74 9.39
CA ASP A 119 -40.42 -28.41 9.89
C ASP A 119 -39.83 -27.77 11.17
N LEU A 120 -40.68 -27.42 12.12
CA LEU A 120 -40.23 -26.88 13.42
C LEU A 120 -39.55 -27.94 14.31
N PRO A 121 -39.96 -29.24 14.30
CA PRO A 121 -39.37 -30.26 15.16
C PRO A 121 -37.89 -30.56 14.84
N SER A 122 -37.39 -30.21 13.66
CA SER A 122 -35.99 -30.47 13.25
C SER A 122 -34.96 -29.73 14.10
N ASP A 123 -35.36 -28.68 14.81
CA ASP A 123 -34.50 -27.88 15.69
C ASP A 123 -35.08 -27.79 17.09
N THR A 124 -34.42 -28.44 18.02
CA THR A 124 -34.85 -28.56 19.44
C THR A 124 -35.11 -27.17 20.08
N ARG A 125 -34.32 -26.16 19.76
CA ARG A 125 -34.47 -24.82 20.32
C ARG A 125 -35.74 -24.13 19.81
N THR A 126 -35.98 -24.21 18.50
CA THR A 126 -37.19 -23.65 17.88
C THR A 126 -38.42 -24.44 18.32
N TRP A 127 -38.32 -25.77 18.43
CA TRP A 127 -39.37 -26.62 18.92
C TRP A 127 -39.81 -26.27 20.36
N HIS A 128 -38.86 -26.07 21.25
CA HIS A 128 -39.15 -25.62 22.61
C HIS A 128 -39.83 -24.24 22.62
N ALA A 129 -39.29 -23.26 21.86
CA ALA A 129 -39.85 -21.92 21.75
C ALA A 129 -41.29 -21.94 21.20
N TYR A 130 -41.58 -22.81 20.22
CA TYR A 130 -42.94 -23.01 19.69
C TYR A 130 -43.91 -23.42 20.78
N HIS A 131 -43.56 -24.40 21.61
CA HIS A 131 -44.39 -24.83 22.74
C HIS A 131 -44.57 -23.75 23.81
N GLU A 132 -43.59 -22.91 24.05
CA GLU A 132 -43.73 -21.79 24.99
C GLU A 132 -44.70 -20.72 24.47
N VAL A 133 -44.76 -20.51 23.13
CA VAL A 133 -45.79 -19.62 22.52
C VAL A 133 -47.19 -20.25 22.65
N LEU A 134 -47.34 -21.58 22.35
CA LEU A 134 -48.62 -22.27 22.52
C LEU A 134 -49.15 -22.22 23.96
N ARG A 135 -48.24 -22.19 24.94
CA ARG A 135 -48.60 -22.07 26.38
C ARG A 135 -48.81 -20.63 26.85
N GLY A 136 -48.66 -19.64 25.95
CA GLY A 136 -48.77 -18.23 26.28
C GLY A 136 -47.61 -17.67 27.12
N ARG A 137 -46.49 -18.39 27.23
CA ARG A 137 -45.32 -17.95 27.99
C ARG A 137 -44.34 -17.11 27.16
N GLN A 138 -44.43 -17.20 25.86
CA GLN A 138 -43.63 -16.40 24.92
C GLN A 138 -44.56 -15.65 23.95
N ALA A 139 -44.32 -14.34 23.74
CA ALA A 139 -45.18 -13.48 22.95
C ALA A 139 -45.03 -13.68 21.44
N LEU A 140 -43.88 -14.16 20.98
CA LEU A 140 -43.60 -14.30 19.54
C LEU A 140 -42.48 -15.33 19.34
N LEU A 141 -42.68 -16.27 18.41
CA LEU A 141 -41.62 -17.03 17.78
C LEU A 141 -41.42 -16.53 16.35
N ARG A 142 -40.20 -16.26 15.96
CA ARG A 142 -39.84 -16.00 14.56
C ARG A 142 -38.63 -16.85 14.19
N CYS A 143 -38.77 -17.64 13.11
CA CYS A 143 -37.68 -18.46 12.61
C CYS A 143 -37.73 -18.59 11.09
N THR A 144 -36.61 -18.95 10.46
CA THR A 144 -36.55 -19.25 9.03
C THR A 144 -36.37 -20.74 8.83
N ARG A 145 -37.17 -21.35 7.97
CA ARG A 145 -37.20 -22.79 7.70
C ARG A 145 -37.24 -23.09 6.21
N ARG A 146 -36.83 -24.30 5.85
CA ARG A 146 -36.93 -24.81 4.50
C ARG A 146 -38.22 -25.62 4.37
N LEU A 147 -39.17 -25.14 3.64
CA LEU A 147 -40.47 -25.77 3.44
C LEU A 147 -40.43 -26.58 2.14
N LYS A 148 -40.98 -27.82 2.19
CA LYS A 148 -41.17 -28.65 1.00
C LYS A 148 -42.63 -28.54 0.55
N GLN A 149 -42.84 -28.11 -0.70
CA GLN A 149 -44.16 -28.09 -1.32
C GLN A 149 -44.61 -29.52 -1.73
N ALA A 150 -45.90 -29.72 -1.89
CA ALA A 150 -46.46 -31.01 -2.37
C ALA A 150 -45.91 -31.43 -3.73
N GLY A 151 -45.51 -30.50 -4.58
CA GLY A 151 -44.87 -30.72 -5.88
C GLY A 151 -43.36 -31.00 -5.84
N GLY A 152 -42.74 -31.16 -4.66
CA GLY A 152 -41.32 -31.47 -4.47
C GLY A 152 -40.38 -30.23 -4.52
N ALA A 153 -40.88 -29.04 -4.84
CA ALA A 153 -40.10 -27.81 -4.75
C ALA A 153 -39.82 -27.44 -3.30
N SER A 154 -38.70 -26.75 -3.06
CA SER A 154 -38.32 -26.27 -1.72
C SER A 154 -38.25 -24.75 -1.69
N LEU A 155 -38.91 -24.16 -0.70
CA LEU A 155 -38.93 -22.74 -0.44
C LEU A 155 -38.24 -22.38 0.89
N TRP A 156 -37.62 -21.23 0.97
CA TRP A 156 -37.22 -20.67 2.24
C TRP A 156 -38.33 -19.77 2.77
N VAL A 157 -38.89 -20.14 3.96
CA VAL A 157 -39.98 -19.38 4.55
C VAL A 157 -39.58 -18.81 5.90
N GLN A 158 -40.04 -17.62 6.19
CA GLN A 158 -40.07 -17.04 7.52
C GLN A 158 -41.37 -17.41 8.17
N VAL A 159 -41.29 -18.15 9.29
CA VAL A 159 -42.41 -18.55 10.11
C VAL A 159 -42.49 -17.64 11.32
N SER A 160 -43.67 -17.06 11.58
CA SER A 160 -43.94 -16.32 12.81
C SER A 160 -45.15 -16.92 13.49
N VAL A 161 -45.06 -17.13 14.80
CA VAL A 161 -46.16 -17.67 15.64
C VAL A 161 -46.37 -16.71 16.80
N ALA A 162 -47.61 -16.23 16.96
CA ALA A 162 -47.99 -15.31 18.01
C ALA A 162 -49.35 -15.69 18.62
N PRO A 163 -49.60 -15.53 19.93
CA PRO A 163 -50.90 -15.77 20.54
C PRO A 163 -51.95 -14.80 20.02
N LEU A 164 -53.20 -15.26 19.85
CA LEU A 164 -54.36 -14.42 19.50
C LEU A 164 -55.00 -13.90 20.79
N PRO A 165 -55.13 -12.56 20.94
CA PRO A 165 -55.54 -11.95 22.20
C PRO A 165 -57.03 -12.22 22.58
N GLU A 166 -57.90 -12.45 21.60
CA GLU A 166 -59.36 -12.56 21.80
C GLU A 166 -59.82 -14.02 21.95
N GLU A 167 -59.02 -14.99 21.58
CA GLU A 167 -59.32 -16.41 21.76
C GLU A 167 -58.34 -16.98 22.77
N GLU A 168 -58.74 -17.26 23.97
CA GLU A 168 -57.91 -17.73 25.10
C GLU A 168 -57.07 -18.98 24.82
N ARG A 169 -57.14 -19.58 23.62
CA ARG A 169 -56.57 -20.89 23.33
C ARG A 169 -56.01 -21.09 21.93
N ALA A 170 -55.78 -20.02 21.16
CA ALA A 170 -55.28 -20.13 19.79
C ALA A 170 -54.05 -19.27 19.51
N VAL A 171 -53.20 -19.66 18.55
CA VAL A 171 -52.07 -18.88 18.05
C VAL A 171 -52.24 -18.65 16.55
N LEU A 172 -51.78 -17.50 16.07
CA LEU A 172 -51.67 -17.19 14.67
C LEU A 172 -50.28 -17.61 14.15
N LEU A 173 -50.28 -18.54 13.21
CA LEU A 173 -49.12 -18.88 12.40
C LEU A 173 -49.14 -18.07 11.12
N SER A 174 -48.07 -17.33 10.80
CA SER A 174 -47.87 -16.71 9.50
C SER A 174 -46.60 -17.24 8.83
N VAL A 175 -46.71 -17.46 7.51
CA VAL A 175 -45.61 -18.02 6.70
C VAL A 175 -45.39 -17.11 5.50
N THR A 176 -44.17 -16.56 5.38
CA THR A 176 -43.80 -15.70 4.29
C THR A 176 -42.68 -16.32 3.46
N ASP A 177 -42.85 -16.45 2.16
CA ASP A 177 -41.76 -16.87 1.27
C ASP A 177 -40.67 -15.78 1.23
N VAL A 178 -39.45 -16.14 1.64
CA VAL A 178 -38.25 -15.28 1.63
C VAL A 178 -37.19 -15.77 0.65
N SER A 179 -37.54 -16.73 -0.23
CA SER A 179 -36.58 -17.34 -1.16
C SER A 179 -35.97 -16.31 -2.09
N ALA A 180 -36.79 -15.46 -2.72
CA ALA A 180 -36.32 -14.41 -3.63
C ALA A 180 -35.43 -13.38 -2.89
N ASN A 181 -35.82 -12.97 -1.69
CA ASN A 181 -35.04 -12.02 -0.88
C ASN A 181 -33.68 -12.62 -0.48
N ARG A 182 -33.65 -13.89 -0.05
CA ARG A 182 -32.39 -14.58 0.28
C ARG A 182 -31.49 -14.78 -0.94
N GLN A 183 -32.06 -15.11 -2.10
CA GLN A 183 -31.29 -15.21 -3.36
C GLN A 183 -30.70 -13.85 -3.74
N LEU A 184 -31.49 -12.77 -3.62
CA LEU A 184 -31.02 -11.42 -3.89
C LEU A 184 -29.91 -11.00 -2.93
N GLN A 185 -30.07 -11.25 -1.63
CA GLN A 185 -29.04 -10.98 -0.62
C GLN A 185 -27.75 -11.77 -0.89
N ALA A 186 -27.86 -13.06 -1.21
CA ALA A 186 -26.73 -13.90 -1.56
C ALA A 186 -26.02 -13.39 -2.83
N ARG A 187 -26.80 -12.93 -3.83
CA ARG A 187 -26.25 -12.36 -5.05
C ARG A 187 -25.58 -11.01 -4.82
N LEU A 188 -26.17 -10.16 -3.98
CA LEU A 188 -25.55 -8.88 -3.55
C LEU A 188 -24.26 -9.13 -2.80
N HIS A 189 -24.25 -10.06 -1.85
CA HIS A 189 -23.04 -10.44 -1.12
C HIS A 189 -21.96 -10.99 -2.06
N HIS A 190 -22.34 -11.82 -3.02
CA HIS A 190 -21.39 -12.32 -4.02
C HIS A 190 -20.81 -11.18 -4.87
N LEU A 191 -21.65 -10.23 -5.33
CA LEU A 191 -21.18 -9.06 -6.09
C LEU A 191 -20.30 -8.12 -5.26
N GLN A 192 -20.50 -8.06 -3.94
CA GLN A 192 -19.66 -7.27 -3.03
C GLN A 192 -18.30 -7.90 -2.76
N MET A 193 -18.16 -9.21 -2.89
CA MET A 193 -16.97 -9.98 -2.51
C MET A 193 -16.14 -10.49 -3.69
N TYR A 194 -16.71 -10.54 -4.90
CA TYR A 194 -16.04 -11.11 -6.07
C TYR A 194 -16.01 -10.13 -7.24
N ASP A 195 -14.94 -10.19 -8.01
CA ASP A 195 -14.78 -9.42 -9.24
C ASP A 195 -15.70 -9.99 -10.36
N PRO A 196 -16.51 -9.19 -11.03
CA PRO A 196 -17.49 -9.68 -12.02
C PRO A 196 -16.85 -10.22 -13.30
N VAL A 197 -15.64 -9.76 -13.67
CA VAL A 197 -14.93 -10.18 -14.89
C VAL A 197 -14.21 -11.50 -14.68
N THR A 198 -13.43 -11.58 -13.60
CA THR A 198 -12.55 -12.72 -13.34
C THR A 198 -13.18 -13.77 -12.42
N ARG A 199 -14.23 -13.41 -11.68
CA ARG A 199 -14.88 -14.21 -10.62
C ARG A 199 -13.95 -14.55 -9.45
N LEU A 200 -12.78 -13.95 -9.40
CA LEU A 200 -11.88 -14.05 -8.25
C LEU A 200 -12.39 -13.22 -7.08
N PRO A 201 -11.99 -13.50 -5.83
CA PRO A 201 -12.05 -12.57 -4.74
C PRO A 201 -11.64 -11.17 -5.16
N ASN A 202 -12.47 -10.19 -4.82
CA ASN A 202 -12.14 -8.80 -5.06
C ASN A 202 -11.30 -8.20 -3.91
N ARG A 203 -11.01 -6.91 -3.99
CA ARG A 203 -10.24 -6.18 -2.97
C ARG A 203 -10.83 -6.34 -1.57
N THR A 204 -12.16 -6.28 -1.42
CA THR A 204 -12.83 -6.37 -0.12
C THR A 204 -12.59 -7.74 0.52
N LEU A 205 -12.91 -8.82 -0.19
CA LEU A 205 -12.72 -10.18 0.32
C LEU A 205 -11.25 -10.50 0.57
N PHE A 206 -10.34 -9.99 -0.27
CA PHE A 206 -8.91 -10.16 -0.08
C PHE A 206 -8.44 -9.55 1.25
N PHE A 207 -8.81 -8.30 1.54
CA PHE A 207 -8.43 -7.64 2.78
C PHE A 207 -9.07 -8.26 4.02
N GLU A 208 -10.31 -8.74 3.93
CA GLU A 208 -10.95 -9.51 5.03
C GLU A 208 -10.18 -10.79 5.34
N ARG A 209 -9.79 -11.53 4.29
CA ARG A 209 -9.01 -12.77 4.46
C ARG A 209 -7.60 -12.50 4.99
N LEU A 210 -6.95 -11.44 4.50
CA LEU A 210 -5.63 -11.03 4.98
C LEU A 210 -5.68 -10.64 6.47
N ALA A 211 -6.69 -9.85 6.88
CA ALA A 211 -6.87 -9.46 8.27
C ALA A 211 -7.12 -10.68 9.17
N ALA A 212 -8.02 -11.59 8.75
CA ALA A 212 -8.30 -12.82 9.48
C ALA A 212 -7.08 -13.75 9.60
N ALA A 213 -6.23 -13.83 8.55
CA ALA A 213 -4.99 -14.60 8.60
C ALA A 213 -3.99 -14.00 9.60
N LEU A 214 -3.83 -12.68 9.61
CA LEU A 214 -2.96 -11.97 10.56
C LEU A 214 -3.42 -12.13 12.01
N GLU A 215 -4.73 -12.07 12.27
CA GLU A 215 -5.31 -12.25 13.61
C GLU A 215 -5.14 -13.69 14.12
N ARG A 216 -5.42 -14.69 13.29
CA ARG A 216 -5.32 -16.11 13.65
C ARG A 216 -3.90 -16.47 14.08
N ASP A 217 -2.90 -16.10 13.28
CA ASP A 217 -1.51 -16.41 13.56
C ASP A 217 -0.96 -15.67 14.80
N ALA A 218 -1.56 -14.52 15.14
CA ALA A 218 -1.20 -13.79 16.35
C ALA A 218 -1.72 -14.45 17.63
N TYR A 219 -2.85 -15.18 17.56
CA TYR A 219 -3.51 -15.76 18.75
C TYR A 219 -3.26 -17.26 18.94
N ASP A 220 -3.23 -18.03 17.88
CA ASP A 220 -3.25 -19.50 18.00
C ASP A 220 -1.88 -20.16 18.10
N GLY A 221 -0.80 -19.48 17.67
CA GLY A 221 0.57 -20.03 17.71
C GLY A 221 0.76 -21.40 17.01
N ALA A 222 -0.28 -21.86 16.28
CA ALA A 222 -0.33 -23.20 15.69
C ALA A 222 0.30 -23.26 14.28
N GLY A 223 0.56 -22.12 13.66
CA GLY A 223 1.15 -22.00 12.34
C GLY A 223 2.62 -21.57 12.38
N THR A 224 3.20 -21.33 11.20
CA THR A 224 4.56 -20.74 11.09
C THR A 224 4.58 -19.28 11.56
N GLY A 225 3.41 -18.65 11.74
CA GLY A 225 3.24 -17.25 12.03
C GLY A 225 3.69 -16.34 10.88
N ARG A 226 3.89 -16.90 9.67
CA ARG A 226 4.40 -16.19 8.50
C ARG A 226 3.35 -16.09 7.42
N ILE A 227 3.19 -14.89 6.89
CA ILE A 227 2.29 -14.59 5.79
C ILE A 227 3.09 -14.12 4.59
N GLY A 228 2.83 -14.76 3.44
CA GLY A 228 3.41 -14.41 2.15
C GLY A 228 2.40 -13.71 1.25
N LEU A 229 2.87 -12.75 0.51
CA LEU A 229 2.09 -12.02 -0.50
C LEU A 229 2.88 -11.94 -1.80
N VAL A 230 2.27 -12.41 -2.89
CA VAL A 230 2.73 -12.23 -4.26
C VAL A 230 1.77 -11.25 -4.93
N TYR A 231 2.23 -10.03 -5.17
CA TYR A 231 1.44 -8.94 -5.77
C TYR A 231 1.95 -8.64 -7.17
N LEU A 232 1.08 -8.63 -8.14
CA LEU A 232 1.46 -8.52 -9.54
C LEU A 232 0.57 -7.56 -10.34
N ASP A 233 1.15 -7.03 -11.40
CA ASP A 233 0.51 -6.12 -12.36
C ASP A 233 0.90 -6.56 -13.78
N LEU A 234 -0.04 -6.52 -14.70
CA LEU A 234 0.16 -6.94 -16.08
C LEU A 234 0.84 -5.84 -16.90
N ASP A 235 2.05 -6.09 -17.34
CA ASP A 235 2.82 -5.11 -18.11
C ASP A 235 2.14 -4.78 -19.44
N GLY A 236 1.79 -3.50 -19.64
CA GLY A 236 1.23 -3.02 -20.89
C GLY A 236 -0.26 -3.32 -21.12
N PHE A 237 -1.00 -3.75 -20.10
CA PHE A 237 -2.45 -4.04 -20.21
C PHE A 237 -3.26 -2.86 -20.76
N LYS A 238 -2.91 -1.63 -20.39
CA LYS A 238 -3.54 -0.43 -20.95
C LYS A 238 -3.44 -0.38 -22.47
N ALA A 239 -2.27 -0.68 -23.03
CA ALA A 239 -2.08 -0.71 -24.48
C ALA A 239 -2.95 -1.79 -25.17
N VAL A 240 -3.19 -2.92 -24.51
CA VAL A 240 -4.14 -3.95 -25.00
C VAL A 240 -5.56 -3.37 -25.09
N ASN A 241 -6.03 -2.69 -24.04
CA ASN A 241 -7.33 -2.05 -24.02
C ASN A 241 -7.45 -0.94 -25.09
N ASP A 242 -6.44 -0.09 -25.19
CA ASP A 242 -6.43 1.03 -26.14
C ASP A 242 -6.39 0.56 -27.62
N THR A 243 -5.75 -0.60 -27.87
CA THR A 243 -5.58 -1.13 -29.24
C THR A 243 -6.67 -2.10 -29.65
N LEU A 244 -7.10 -3.00 -28.75
CA LEU A 244 -8.00 -4.12 -29.06
C LEU A 244 -9.39 -3.99 -28.41
N GLY A 245 -9.58 -2.97 -27.58
CA GLY A 245 -10.83 -2.67 -26.89
C GLY A 245 -11.01 -3.44 -25.58
N HIS A 246 -11.84 -2.88 -24.68
CA HIS A 246 -12.08 -3.41 -23.33
C HIS A 246 -12.62 -4.84 -23.30
N ALA A 247 -13.42 -5.25 -24.30
CA ALA A 247 -13.94 -6.62 -24.38
C ALA A 247 -12.82 -7.68 -24.56
N VAL A 248 -11.71 -7.32 -25.22
CA VAL A 248 -10.53 -8.20 -25.33
C VAL A 248 -9.74 -8.17 -24.03
N GLY A 249 -9.60 -6.99 -23.41
CA GLY A 249 -8.99 -6.85 -22.11
C GLY A 249 -9.67 -7.68 -21.02
N ASP A 250 -11.00 -7.66 -20.96
CA ASP A 250 -11.79 -8.45 -20.01
C ASP A 250 -11.58 -9.97 -20.20
N ARG A 251 -11.52 -10.43 -21.47
CA ARG A 251 -11.20 -11.83 -21.77
C ARG A 251 -9.77 -12.19 -21.36
N LEU A 252 -8.82 -11.30 -21.56
CA LEU A 252 -7.45 -11.48 -21.11
C LEU A 252 -7.39 -11.59 -19.59
N LEU A 253 -8.05 -10.70 -18.85
CA LEU A 253 -8.12 -10.73 -17.39
C LEU A 253 -8.71 -12.05 -16.87
N ALA A 254 -9.79 -12.54 -17.51
CA ALA A 254 -10.39 -13.83 -17.14
C ALA A 254 -9.43 -15.00 -17.41
N ALA A 255 -8.70 -14.99 -18.53
CA ALA A 255 -7.71 -16.03 -18.84
C ALA A 255 -6.48 -15.98 -17.91
N VAL A 256 -6.05 -14.77 -17.52
CA VAL A 256 -5.01 -14.57 -16.50
C VAL A 256 -5.48 -15.16 -15.16
N ALA A 257 -6.69 -14.83 -14.72
CA ALA A 257 -7.26 -15.34 -13.49
C ALA A 257 -7.27 -16.88 -13.43
N GLU A 258 -7.67 -17.53 -14.53
CA GLU A 258 -7.67 -18.98 -14.65
C GLU A 258 -6.25 -19.57 -14.54
N ARG A 259 -5.25 -18.94 -15.17
CA ARG A 259 -3.85 -19.37 -15.06
C ARG A 259 -3.30 -19.21 -13.66
N LEU A 260 -3.59 -18.09 -12.99
CA LEU A 260 -3.17 -17.82 -11.62
C LEU A 260 -3.79 -18.82 -10.63
N THR A 261 -5.08 -19.15 -10.81
CA THR A 261 -5.77 -20.15 -9.98
C THR A 261 -5.11 -21.51 -10.11
N ARG A 262 -4.79 -21.94 -11.33
CA ARG A 262 -4.07 -23.22 -11.55
C ARG A 262 -2.67 -23.23 -10.92
N CYS A 263 -1.93 -22.12 -10.98
CA CYS A 263 -0.64 -21.98 -10.30
C CYS A 263 -0.80 -22.11 -8.78
N ALA A 264 -1.80 -21.47 -8.20
CA ALA A 264 -2.08 -21.53 -6.77
C ALA A 264 -2.48 -22.94 -6.33
N GLU A 265 -3.34 -23.64 -7.07
CA GLU A 265 -3.74 -25.03 -6.81
C GLU A 265 -2.52 -25.97 -6.86
N ALA A 266 -1.66 -25.84 -7.88
CA ALA A 266 -0.46 -26.63 -8.00
C ALA A 266 0.51 -26.42 -6.81
N ALA A 267 0.67 -25.18 -6.36
CA ALA A 267 1.47 -24.85 -5.18
C ALA A 267 0.88 -25.41 -3.87
N GLY A 268 -0.46 -25.48 -3.76
CA GLY A 268 -1.15 -26.07 -2.62
C GLY A 268 -0.97 -27.61 -2.52
N HIS A 269 -0.91 -28.30 -3.66
CA HIS A 269 -0.78 -29.77 -3.68
C HIS A 269 0.63 -30.25 -3.30
N THR A 270 1.63 -29.42 -3.39
CA THR A 270 3.00 -29.77 -2.95
C THR A 270 3.16 -29.86 -1.43
N ARG A 271 2.17 -29.43 -0.65
CA ARG A 271 2.15 -29.52 0.83
C ARG A 271 1.47 -30.82 1.31
N THR A 272 1.97 -31.96 0.91
CA THR A 272 1.52 -33.29 1.41
C THR A 272 1.92 -33.45 2.88
N GLY A 273 0.97 -33.26 3.80
CA GLY A 273 1.17 -33.46 5.24
C GLY A 273 0.25 -32.68 6.17
N ALA A 274 -0.67 -31.85 5.67
CA ALA A 274 -1.60 -31.11 6.51
C ALA A 274 -2.70 -32.02 7.07
N LEU A 275 -2.92 -31.96 8.39
CA LEU A 275 -4.01 -32.64 9.08
C LEU A 275 -5.37 -32.16 8.54
N PRO A 276 -6.40 -33.04 8.44
CA PRO A 276 -7.73 -32.64 8.02
C PRO A 276 -8.32 -31.60 8.99
N GLY A 277 -8.60 -30.39 8.50
CA GLY A 277 -9.20 -29.30 9.28
C GLY A 277 -8.34 -28.05 9.42
N THR A 278 -7.08 -28.06 9.00
CA THR A 278 -6.23 -26.86 8.87
C THR A 278 -6.44 -26.21 7.51
N SER A 279 -6.20 -24.88 7.41
CA SER A 279 -6.35 -24.07 6.19
C SER A 279 -5.82 -24.80 4.96
N THR A 280 -6.50 -24.72 3.85
CA THR A 280 -6.31 -25.54 2.64
C THR A 280 -4.93 -25.44 1.97
N GLY A 281 -3.96 -24.72 2.54
CA GLY A 281 -2.61 -24.59 2.00
C GLY A 281 -2.50 -24.03 0.57
N VAL A 282 -3.65 -23.80 -0.07
CA VAL A 282 -3.74 -23.23 -1.42
C VAL A 282 -3.74 -21.71 -1.30
N PRO A 283 -2.84 -21.01 -2.00
CA PRO A 283 -2.83 -19.55 -2.03
C PRO A 283 -4.17 -18.96 -2.48
N LEU A 284 -4.66 -17.94 -1.78
CA LEU A 284 -5.85 -17.20 -2.19
C LEU A 284 -5.47 -16.28 -3.35
N VAL A 285 -6.07 -16.49 -4.51
CA VAL A 285 -5.92 -15.60 -5.68
C VAL A 285 -7.02 -14.56 -5.65
N ALA A 286 -6.67 -13.29 -5.84
CA ALA A 286 -7.60 -12.16 -5.87
C ALA A 286 -7.25 -11.18 -6.99
N ARG A 287 -8.25 -10.43 -7.47
CA ARG A 287 -8.06 -9.24 -8.31
C ARG A 287 -8.38 -8.00 -7.50
N LEU A 288 -7.39 -7.10 -7.35
CA LEU A 288 -7.54 -5.92 -6.51
C LEU A 288 -8.08 -4.70 -7.26
N GLY A 289 -7.99 -4.71 -8.58
CA GLY A 289 -8.51 -3.66 -9.46
C GLY A 289 -7.69 -3.58 -10.75
N GLY A 290 -8.26 -3.04 -11.83
CA GLY A 290 -7.55 -2.86 -13.10
C GLY A 290 -6.85 -4.14 -13.58
N ASP A 291 -5.55 -4.08 -13.68
CA ASP A 291 -4.61 -5.15 -14.06
C ASP A 291 -3.82 -5.75 -12.86
N GLU A 292 -4.24 -5.43 -11.63
CA GLU A 292 -3.59 -5.85 -10.40
C GLU A 292 -4.20 -7.13 -9.82
N PHE A 293 -3.35 -8.11 -9.52
CA PHE A 293 -3.71 -9.36 -8.87
C PHE A 293 -2.85 -9.61 -7.63
N ALA A 294 -3.35 -10.41 -6.71
CA ALA A 294 -2.64 -10.80 -5.51
C ALA A 294 -2.83 -12.29 -5.20
N LEU A 295 -1.78 -12.94 -4.72
CA LEU A 295 -1.83 -14.28 -4.17
C LEU A 295 -1.40 -14.21 -2.70
N LEU A 296 -2.31 -14.56 -1.80
CA LEU A 296 -2.06 -14.62 -0.36
C LEU A 296 -1.69 -16.06 0.02
N VAL A 297 -0.53 -16.23 0.63
CA VAL A 297 -0.05 -17.50 1.19
C VAL A 297 -0.16 -17.42 2.70
N GLU A 298 -1.18 -18.06 3.26
CA GLU A 298 -1.32 -18.25 4.70
C GLU A 298 -0.35 -19.35 5.14
N ASP A 299 0.31 -19.24 6.30
CA ASP A 299 1.32 -20.18 6.79
C ASP A 299 2.49 -20.42 5.83
N SER A 300 3.15 -19.35 5.36
CA SER A 300 4.32 -19.45 4.51
C SER A 300 5.44 -20.26 5.19
N THR A 301 6.09 -21.14 4.45
CA THR A 301 7.25 -21.92 4.94
C THR A 301 8.57 -21.17 4.77
N GLY A 302 8.58 -20.09 3.99
CA GLY A 302 9.76 -19.27 3.74
C GLY A 302 9.72 -18.53 2.42
N THR A 303 10.69 -17.65 2.23
CA THR A 303 10.83 -16.84 1.02
C THR A 303 11.07 -17.68 -0.24
N GLU A 304 11.67 -18.86 -0.13
CA GLU A 304 11.87 -19.78 -1.26
C GLU A 304 10.54 -20.26 -1.84
N GLN A 305 9.57 -20.65 -0.99
CA GLN A 305 8.25 -21.04 -1.44
C GLN A 305 7.57 -19.93 -2.26
N LEU A 306 7.70 -18.68 -1.81
CA LEU A 306 7.11 -17.54 -2.49
C LEU A 306 7.84 -17.20 -3.79
N ALA A 307 9.16 -17.39 -3.83
CA ALA A 307 9.97 -17.22 -5.02
C ALA A 307 9.59 -18.25 -6.10
N ASP A 308 9.45 -19.52 -5.72
CA ASP A 308 9.02 -20.60 -6.63
C ASP A 308 7.61 -20.34 -7.18
N LEU A 309 6.70 -19.86 -6.32
CA LEU A 309 5.35 -19.48 -6.75
C LEU A 309 5.40 -18.30 -7.74
N ALA A 310 6.17 -17.26 -7.45
CA ALA A 310 6.31 -16.08 -8.31
C ALA A 310 6.95 -16.45 -9.66
N GLU A 311 7.96 -17.32 -9.67
CA GLU A 311 8.59 -17.82 -10.88
C GLU A 311 7.62 -18.65 -11.72
N SER A 312 6.83 -19.53 -11.08
CA SER A 312 5.79 -20.32 -11.74
C SER A 312 4.71 -19.43 -12.37
N VAL A 313 4.25 -18.42 -11.63
CA VAL A 313 3.29 -17.42 -12.12
C VAL A 313 3.85 -16.68 -13.33
N LEU A 314 5.10 -16.18 -13.24
CA LEU A 314 5.74 -15.44 -14.33
C LEU A 314 5.85 -16.28 -15.60
N LYS A 315 6.36 -17.53 -15.50
CA LYS A 315 6.47 -18.47 -16.63
C LYS A 315 5.10 -18.76 -17.26
N THR A 316 4.08 -18.96 -16.43
CA THR A 316 2.74 -19.29 -16.90
C THR A 316 2.09 -18.11 -17.63
N LEU A 317 2.34 -16.87 -17.18
CA LEU A 317 1.81 -15.66 -17.83
C LEU A 317 2.57 -15.31 -19.11
N GLN A 318 3.86 -15.62 -19.23
CA GLN A 318 4.64 -15.40 -20.45
C GLN A 318 4.17 -16.27 -21.63
N ALA A 319 3.52 -17.41 -21.36
CA ALA A 319 2.94 -18.23 -22.42
C ALA A 319 1.82 -17.45 -23.15
N PRO A 320 1.78 -17.45 -24.49
CA PRO A 320 0.77 -16.71 -25.24
C PRO A 320 -0.65 -17.10 -24.86
N PHE A 321 -1.54 -16.11 -24.87
CA PHE A 321 -2.98 -16.28 -24.66
C PHE A 321 -3.66 -16.38 -26.02
N ASP A 322 -4.47 -17.41 -26.22
CA ASP A 322 -5.34 -17.53 -27.40
C ASP A 322 -6.74 -17.01 -27.05
N LEU A 323 -7.05 -15.83 -27.53
CA LEU A 323 -8.33 -15.15 -27.28
C LEU A 323 -9.11 -15.03 -28.57
N SER A 324 -9.94 -16.04 -28.87
CA SER A 324 -10.81 -16.08 -30.07
C SER A 324 -10.01 -15.98 -31.38
N GLY A 325 -8.91 -16.73 -31.48
CA GLY A 325 -8.05 -16.77 -32.68
C GLY A 325 -6.98 -15.68 -32.75
N GLN A 326 -6.90 -14.81 -31.74
CA GLN A 326 -5.81 -13.84 -31.60
C GLN A 326 -4.82 -14.29 -30.52
N ARG A 327 -3.56 -14.40 -30.88
CA ARG A 327 -2.48 -14.69 -29.92
C ARG A 327 -1.93 -13.41 -29.33
N LEU A 328 -2.10 -13.26 -28.01
CA LEU A 328 -1.57 -12.13 -27.25
C LEU A 328 -0.48 -12.63 -26.30
N SER A 329 0.65 -11.92 -26.25
CA SER A 329 1.69 -12.11 -25.26
C SER A 329 1.68 -10.93 -24.31
N VAL A 330 1.55 -11.21 -23.02
CA VAL A 330 1.66 -10.23 -21.95
C VAL A 330 2.62 -10.78 -20.92
N SER A 331 3.30 -9.88 -20.21
CA SER A 331 4.13 -10.22 -19.08
C SER A 331 3.55 -9.61 -17.80
N ALA A 332 4.15 -9.92 -16.70
CA ALA A 332 3.80 -9.32 -15.42
C ALA A 332 5.06 -8.88 -14.66
N SER A 333 4.93 -7.80 -13.93
CA SER A 333 5.87 -7.41 -12.89
C SER A 333 5.31 -7.88 -11.54
N ILE A 334 6.15 -8.45 -10.67
CA ILE A 334 5.71 -9.13 -9.46
C ILE A 334 6.53 -8.66 -8.26
N GLY A 335 5.86 -8.20 -7.20
CA GLY A 335 6.44 -7.94 -5.89
C GLY A 335 6.13 -9.09 -4.93
N VAL A 336 7.15 -9.62 -4.26
CA VAL A 336 7.04 -10.72 -3.30
C VAL A 336 7.42 -10.24 -1.91
N VAL A 337 6.56 -10.48 -0.93
CA VAL A 337 6.79 -10.07 0.46
C VAL A 337 6.47 -11.21 1.41
N GLU A 338 7.31 -11.42 2.39
CA GLU A 338 7.04 -12.30 3.53
C GLU A 338 7.21 -11.52 4.83
N ARG A 339 6.31 -11.72 5.78
CA ARG A 339 6.39 -11.13 7.12
C ARG A 339 5.84 -12.09 8.18
N GLN A 340 6.31 -11.92 9.39
CA GLN A 340 5.65 -12.52 10.55
C GLN A 340 4.37 -11.74 10.86
N ALA A 341 3.27 -12.45 11.06
CA ALA A 341 1.95 -11.88 11.33
C ALA A 341 1.97 -10.92 12.53
N ALA A 342 2.67 -11.30 13.60
CA ALA A 342 2.81 -10.50 14.82
C ALA A 342 3.57 -9.17 14.62
N SER A 343 4.33 -9.02 13.51
CA SER A 343 5.18 -7.85 13.27
C SER A 343 4.66 -6.93 12.16
N THR A 344 3.48 -7.22 11.60
CA THR A 344 2.96 -6.45 10.46
C THR A 344 1.44 -6.21 10.55
N THR A 345 0.96 -5.33 9.73
CA THR A 345 -0.47 -5.07 9.50
C THR A 345 -0.83 -5.32 8.04
N ALA A 346 -2.11 -5.51 7.73
CA ALA A 346 -2.57 -5.68 6.36
C ALA A 346 -2.11 -4.52 5.45
N THR A 347 -2.22 -3.28 5.94
CA THR A 347 -1.75 -2.09 5.21
C THR A 347 -0.23 -2.12 5.03
N GLY A 348 0.53 -2.45 6.07
CA GLY A 348 2.00 -2.52 6.02
C GLY A 348 2.50 -3.58 5.04
N LEU A 349 1.84 -4.75 5.01
CA LEU A 349 2.19 -5.82 4.07
C LEU A 349 1.90 -5.40 2.62
N MET A 350 0.75 -4.77 2.37
CA MET A 350 0.41 -4.27 1.03
C MET A 350 1.33 -3.15 0.56
N GLN A 351 1.71 -2.21 1.45
CA GLN A 351 2.68 -1.16 1.11
C GLN A 351 4.06 -1.72 0.75
N ALA A 352 4.51 -2.75 1.48
CA ALA A 352 5.74 -3.43 1.14
C ALA A 352 5.65 -4.14 -0.22
N ALA A 353 4.51 -4.78 -0.52
CA ALA A 353 4.28 -5.46 -1.80
C ALA A 353 4.22 -4.48 -2.98
N ASP A 354 3.51 -3.36 -2.84
CA ASP A 354 3.44 -2.29 -3.85
C ASP A 354 4.82 -1.68 -4.12
N THR A 355 5.58 -1.39 -3.05
CA THR A 355 6.95 -0.91 -3.17
C THR A 355 7.84 -1.90 -3.93
N THR A 356 7.68 -3.20 -3.67
CA THR A 356 8.48 -4.25 -4.31
C THR A 356 8.07 -4.44 -5.78
N LEU A 357 6.78 -4.36 -6.07
CA LEU A 357 6.25 -4.35 -7.43
C LEU A 357 6.81 -3.18 -8.25
N TYR A 358 6.88 -1.99 -7.64
CA TYR A 358 7.52 -0.84 -8.27
C TYR A 358 9.00 -1.13 -8.61
N TRP A 359 9.74 -1.82 -7.73
CA TRP A 359 11.13 -2.20 -8.04
C TRP A 359 11.21 -3.15 -9.24
N ALA A 360 10.34 -4.16 -9.31
CA ALA A 360 10.28 -5.05 -10.45
C ALA A 360 10.03 -4.29 -11.77
N LYS A 361 9.14 -3.30 -11.75
CA LYS A 361 8.87 -2.42 -12.91
C LYS A 361 10.07 -1.54 -13.27
N ALA A 362 10.74 -0.94 -12.27
CA ALA A 362 11.90 -0.07 -12.47
C ALA A 362 13.14 -0.84 -12.96
N ASP A 363 13.34 -2.07 -12.48
CA ASP A 363 14.45 -2.93 -12.86
C ASP A 363 14.29 -3.56 -14.27
N GLY A 364 13.24 -3.18 -15.03
CA GLY A 364 13.06 -3.55 -16.44
C GLY A 364 11.83 -4.42 -16.73
N LYS A 365 10.87 -4.52 -15.81
CA LYS A 365 9.61 -5.27 -15.95
C LYS A 365 9.80 -6.77 -16.19
N SER A 366 8.73 -7.52 -16.44
CA SER A 366 8.74 -8.96 -16.77
C SER A 366 9.57 -9.81 -15.80
N ARG A 367 9.49 -9.51 -14.51
CA ARG A 367 10.25 -10.17 -13.45
C ARG A 367 9.54 -10.12 -12.12
N TRP A 368 10.00 -10.93 -11.20
CA TRP A 368 9.65 -10.82 -9.80
C TRP A 368 10.82 -10.26 -8.98
N THR A 369 10.51 -9.64 -7.87
CA THR A 369 11.47 -9.08 -6.91
C THR A 369 11.00 -9.40 -5.50
N LEU A 370 11.93 -9.80 -4.61
CA LEU A 370 11.66 -10.00 -3.20
C LEU A 370 11.83 -8.68 -2.44
N PHE A 371 10.97 -8.44 -1.45
CA PHE A 371 11.09 -7.27 -0.58
C PHE A 371 12.41 -7.31 0.21
N ASP A 372 13.19 -6.26 0.06
CA ASP A 372 14.42 -6.04 0.79
C ASP A 372 14.24 -4.85 1.74
N PRO A 373 14.28 -5.07 3.08
CA PRO A 373 14.19 -4.00 4.05
C PRO A 373 15.28 -2.95 3.93
N GLU A 374 16.51 -3.36 3.58
CA GLU A 374 17.64 -2.45 3.44
C GLU A 374 17.47 -1.56 2.20
N ARG A 375 17.11 -2.15 1.06
CA ARG A 375 16.76 -1.42 -0.17
C ARG A 375 15.63 -0.42 0.08
N ASN A 376 14.61 -0.82 0.85
CA ASN A 376 13.51 0.08 1.21
C ASN A 376 13.97 1.24 2.10
N ALA A 377 14.79 0.95 3.12
CA ALA A 377 15.33 1.98 4.01
C ALA A 377 16.21 2.99 3.23
N HIS A 378 17.04 2.50 2.31
CA HIS A 378 17.82 3.35 1.42
C HIS A 378 16.92 4.25 0.54
N ARG A 379 15.85 3.70 -0.04
CA ARG A 379 14.92 4.49 -0.85
C ARG A 379 14.19 5.55 -0.03
N MET A 380 13.71 5.20 1.16
CA MET A 380 13.04 6.15 2.06
C MET A 380 13.99 7.28 2.47
N THR A 381 15.24 6.94 2.80
CA THR A 381 16.27 7.93 3.10
C THR A 381 16.53 8.84 1.90
N ARG A 382 16.70 8.27 0.70
CA ARG A 382 16.90 9.02 -0.55
C ARG A 382 15.75 9.99 -0.81
N GLN A 383 14.51 9.55 -0.65
CA GLN A 383 13.31 10.39 -0.84
C GLN A 383 13.23 11.52 0.20
N ALA A 384 13.54 11.22 1.47
CA ALA A 384 13.59 12.22 2.54
C ALA A 384 14.66 13.29 2.25
N LEU A 385 15.86 12.87 1.82
CA LEU A 385 16.93 13.77 1.44
C LEU A 385 16.54 14.66 0.24
N SER A 386 15.98 14.07 -0.83
CA SER A 386 15.55 14.81 -2.01
C SER A 386 14.52 15.90 -1.67
N SER A 387 13.55 15.60 -0.80
CA SER A 387 12.50 16.56 -0.42
C SER A 387 13.01 17.76 0.39
N THR A 388 14.15 17.61 1.08
CA THR A 388 14.70 18.63 1.99
C THR A 388 15.89 19.39 1.42
N LEU A 389 16.55 18.85 0.40
CA LEU A 389 17.85 19.30 -0.12
C LEU A 389 17.82 20.77 -0.61
N ARG A 390 16.87 21.14 -1.44
CA ARG A 390 16.78 22.51 -1.99
C ARG A 390 16.68 23.57 -0.90
N ALA A 391 15.87 23.30 0.13
CA ALA A 391 15.70 24.21 1.25
C ALA A 391 16.90 24.22 2.21
N ALA A 392 17.68 23.15 2.26
CA ALA A 392 18.84 23.01 3.14
C ALA A 392 19.96 24.02 2.82
N VAL A 393 20.13 24.40 1.55
CA VAL A 393 21.10 25.43 1.15
C VAL A 393 20.76 26.77 1.84
N GLY A 394 19.48 27.16 1.81
CA GLY A 394 19.01 28.40 2.44
C GLY A 394 19.05 28.37 3.97
N ARG A 395 18.95 27.17 4.57
CA ARG A 395 18.99 26.99 6.04
C ARG A 395 20.41 26.91 6.61
N GLY A 396 21.45 26.92 5.75
CA GLY A 396 22.85 26.84 6.22
C GLY A 396 23.24 25.46 6.77
N GLU A 397 22.62 24.39 6.28
CA GLU A 397 22.90 23.02 6.72
C GLU A 397 24.16 22.43 6.06
N PHE A 398 24.77 23.13 5.12
CA PHE A 398 26.00 22.70 4.45
C PHE A 398 27.23 23.35 5.07
N VAL A 399 28.31 22.58 5.16
CA VAL A 399 29.64 23.05 5.60
C VAL A 399 30.69 22.53 4.63
N LEU A 400 31.86 23.19 4.60
CA LEU A 400 33.02 22.71 3.87
C LEU A 400 34.07 22.19 4.84
N GLU A 401 34.56 21.00 4.58
CA GLU A 401 35.80 20.46 5.13
C GLU A 401 36.92 20.65 4.10
N TYR A 402 38.15 20.76 4.56
CA TYR A 402 39.28 21.03 3.68
C TYR A 402 40.35 19.95 3.87
N GLN A 403 40.65 19.23 2.78
CA GLN A 403 41.66 18.19 2.77
C GLN A 403 42.97 18.76 2.21
N PRO A 404 44.10 18.73 2.94
CA PRO A 404 45.37 19.25 2.45
C PRO A 404 45.92 18.46 1.26
N LEU A 405 46.42 19.19 0.29
CA LEU A 405 47.16 18.69 -0.87
C LEU A 405 48.64 19.10 -0.67
N VAL A 406 49.50 18.08 -0.51
CA VAL A 406 50.92 18.29 -0.15
C VAL A 406 51.85 17.99 -1.33
N GLY A 407 52.92 18.70 -1.42
CA GLY A 407 53.99 18.43 -2.37
C GLY A 407 54.73 17.14 -2.01
N MET A 408 54.89 16.23 -3.00
CA MET A 408 55.56 14.95 -2.78
C MET A 408 57.07 15.12 -2.45
N ALA A 409 57.68 16.16 -2.92
CA ALA A 409 59.13 16.39 -2.75
C ALA A 409 59.52 16.94 -1.39
N ASP A 410 58.67 17.77 -0.80
CA ASP A 410 58.97 18.53 0.42
C ASP A 410 57.92 18.39 1.53
N GLY A 411 56.78 17.76 1.25
CA GLY A 411 55.69 17.58 2.21
C GLY A 411 54.93 18.86 2.57
N GLU A 412 55.21 19.98 1.87
CA GLU A 412 54.53 21.23 2.14
C GLU A 412 53.14 21.29 1.56
N VAL A 413 52.22 21.95 2.27
CA VAL A 413 50.83 22.14 1.81
C VAL A 413 50.83 23.15 0.65
N ARG A 414 50.45 22.67 -0.54
CA ARG A 414 50.33 23.48 -1.78
C ARG A 414 48.93 24.00 -2.02
N GLY A 415 47.93 23.27 -1.55
CA GLY A 415 46.54 23.60 -1.69
C GLY A 415 45.64 22.78 -0.75
N VAL A 416 44.35 22.98 -0.90
CA VAL A 416 43.33 22.21 -0.20
C VAL A 416 42.19 21.83 -1.15
N GLU A 417 41.64 20.66 -0.99
CA GLU A 417 40.37 20.28 -1.63
C GLU A 417 39.20 20.61 -0.70
N ALA A 418 38.21 21.36 -1.22
CA ALA A 418 37.00 21.71 -0.49
C ALA A 418 35.96 20.58 -0.67
N LEU A 419 35.64 19.92 0.42
CA LEU A 419 34.73 18.78 0.49
C LEU A 419 33.46 19.16 1.23
N VAL A 420 32.34 19.22 0.51
CA VAL A 420 31.04 19.56 1.11
C VAL A 420 30.54 18.46 2.02
N ARG A 421 29.92 18.86 3.15
CA ARG A 421 29.21 17.98 4.07
C ARG A 421 27.84 18.57 4.34
N TRP A 422 26.82 17.71 4.38
CA TRP A 422 25.46 18.12 4.76
C TRP A 422 25.17 17.70 6.18
N HIS A 423 25.01 18.66 7.09
CA HIS A 423 24.60 18.45 8.46
C HIS A 423 23.07 18.35 8.51
N HIS A 424 22.55 17.16 8.18
CA HIS A 424 21.12 16.94 8.10
C HIS A 424 20.54 16.75 9.52
N PRO A 425 19.40 17.43 9.87
CA PRO A 425 18.83 17.38 11.23
C PRO A 425 18.50 15.97 11.74
N GLN A 426 18.09 15.06 10.83
CA GLN A 426 17.68 13.69 11.19
C GLN A 426 18.77 12.64 10.91
N PHE A 427 19.59 12.83 9.89
CA PHE A 427 20.56 11.83 9.43
C PHE A 427 22.01 12.14 9.80
N GLY A 428 22.25 13.22 10.55
CA GLY A 428 23.59 13.64 10.95
C GLY A 428 24.43 14.15 9.78
N VAL A 429 25.74 13.97 9.85
CA VAL A 429 26.66 14.44 8.80
C VAL A 429 26.67 13.47 7.61
N LEU A 430 26.28 13.97 6.45
CA LEU A 430 26.22 13.21 5.20
C LEU A 430 27.40 13.61 4.27
N ALA A 431 28.06 12.58 3.72
CA ALA A 431 29.09 12.74 2.70
C ALA A 431 28.47 13.00 1.30
N PRO A 432 29.22 13.58 0.35
CA PRO A 432 28.75 13.98 -0.96
C PRO A 432 28.06 12.88 -1.76
N ASN A 433 28.53 11.65 -1.71
CA ASN A 433 27.98 10.49 -2.40
C ASN A 433 26.52 10.16 -2.01
N ARG A 434 26.02 10.71 -0.90
CA ARG A 434 24.65 10.49 -0.42
C ARG A 434 23.64 11.49 -0.99
N PHE A 435 24.08 12.66 -1.49
CA PHE A 435 23.17 13.73 -1.91
C PHE A 435 23.54 14.45 -3.20
N ILE A 436 24.78 14.39 -3.70
CA ILE A 436 25.17 15.10 -4.94
C ILE A 436 24.35 14.62 -6.13
N SER A 437 24.16 13.29 -6.30
CA SER A 437 23.32 12.76 -7.38
C SER A 437 21.87 13.24 -7.30
N LEU A 438 21.33 13.39 -6.07
CA LEU A 438 19.98 13.93 -5.85
C LEU A 438 19.91 15.41 -6.24
N ALA A 439 20.95 16.18 -5.88
CA ALA A 439 21.06 17.58 -6.26
C ALA A 439 21.17 17.79 -7.79
N GLU A 440 21.82 16.86 -8.47
CA GLU A 440 21.88 16.85 -9.93
C GLU A 440 20.52 16.50 -10.53
N GLU A 441 19.80 15.47 -10.00
CA GLU A 441 18.49 15.05 -10.49
C GLU A 441 17.44 16.17 -10.41
N ASP A 442 17.38 16.91 -9.30
CA ASP A 442 16.40 17.99 -9.08
C ASP A 442 16.88 19.38 -9.51
N GLY A 443 18.13 19.51 -9.98
CA GLY A 443 18.75 20.76 -10.43
C GLY A 443 19.24 21.68 -9.31
N SER A 444 19.08 21.32 -8.04
CA SER A 444 19.55 22.12 -6.90
C SER A 444 21.08 22.20 -6.80
N ILE A 445 21.79 21.34 -7.55
CA ILE A 445 23.24 21.35 -7.66
C ILE A 445 23.81 22.67 -8.14
N VAL A 446 23.07 23.43 -8.98
CA VAL A 446 23.50 24.74 -9.46
C VAL A 446 23.61 25.74 -8.30
N GLN A 447 22.56 25.80 -7.46
CA GLN A 447 22.55 26.69 -6.30
C GLN A 447 23.57 26.24 -5.23
N LEU A 448 23.63 24.93 -4.95
CA LEU A 448 24.59 24.36 -4.01
C LEU A 448 26.03 24.58 -4.47
N GLY A 449 26.34 24.37 -5.75
CA GLY A 449 27.68 24.52 -6.31
C GLY A 449 28.15 25.98 -6.27
N ARG A 450 27.26 26.94 -6.57
CA ARG A 450 27.58 28.37 -6.40
C ARG A 450 27.92 28.70 -4.95
N TRP A 451 27.14 28.16 -3.99
CA TRP A 451 27.41 28.34 -2.57
C TRP A 451 28.78 27.75 -2.15
N ILE A 452 29.08 26.52 -2.65
CA ILE A 452 30.38 25.86 -2.40
C ILE A 452 31.53 26.72 -2.91
N LEU A 453 31.47 27.15 -4.17
CA LEU A 453 32.49 28.01 -4.80
C LEU A 453 32.71 29.29 -4.02
N ALA A 454 31.62 30.01 -3.71
CA ALA A 454 31.72 31.29 -2.98
C ALA A 454 32.29 31.08 -1.56
N THR A 455 31.92 29.99 -0.90
CA THR A 455 32.39 29.68 0.48
C THR A 455 33.86 29.26 0.47
N ALA A 456 34.27 28.42 -0.49
CA ALA A 456 35.66 27.98 -0.65
C ALA A 456 36.58 29.15 -1.00
N CYS A 457 36.19 30.01 -1.94
CA CYS A 457 36.99 31.21 -2.32
C CYS A 457 37.12 32.19 -1.16
N ARG A 458 36.04 32.46 -0.42
CA ARG A 458 36.09 33.31 0.79
C ARG A 458 37.04 32.75 1.85
N GLN A 459 37.00 31.45 2.09
CA GLN A 459 37.86 30.81 3.07
C GLN A 459 39.33 30.83 2.64
N ALA A 460 39.61 30.54 1.37
CA ALA A 460 40.97 30.63 0.81
C ALA A 460 41.55 32.07 0.92
N ARG A 461 40.71 33.06 0.61
CA ARG A 461 41.12 34.48 0.77
C ARG A 461 41.37 34.86 2.21
N ARG A 462 40.56 34.38 3.15
CA ARG A 462 40.72 34.59 4.57
C ARG A 462 42.04 34.04 5.07
N TRP A 463 42.43 32.83 4.69
CA TRP A 463 43.76 32.27 5.07
C TRP A 463 44.94 33.13 4.58
N GLN A 464 44.82 33.70 3.38
CA GLN A 464 45.86 34.63 2.86
C GLN A 464 45.96 35.90 3.70
N LEU A 465 44.82 36.41 4.16
CA LEU A 465 44.81 37.63 5.01
C LEU A 465 45.29 37.35 6.43
N ASP A 466 44.99 36.16 6.96
CA ASP A 466 45.40 35.75 8.30
C ASP A 466 46.87 35.35 8.35
N HIS A 467 47.50 34.98 7.21
CA HIS A 467 48.89 34.53 7.10
C HIS A 467 49.63 35.17 5.91
N PRO A 468 49.77 36.48 5.90
CA PRO A 468 50.36 37.20 4.76
C PRO A 468 51.85 36.86 4.53
N GLU A 469 52.53 36.31 5.51
CA GLU A 469 53.92 35.88 5.44
C GLU A 469 54.13 34.54 4.74
N ARG A 470 53.07 33.77 4.52
CA ARG A 470 53.15 32.46 3.87
C ARG A 470 52.80 32.54 2.40
N ALA A 471 53.36 31.62 1.60
CA ALA A 471 52.96 31.47 0.22
C ALA A 471 51.46 31.11 0.14
N PRO A 472 50.67 31.75 -0.71
CA PRO A 472 49.26 31.48 -0.83
C PRO A 472 49.03 30.08 -1.39
N ILE A 473 48.11 29.33 -0.73
CA ILE A 473 47.69 28.00 -1.15
C ILE A 473 46.49 28.13 -2.08
N PHE A 474 46.35 27.20 -3.04
CA PHE A 474 45.16 27.11 -3.88
C PHE A 474 44.02 26.33 -3.19
N VAL A 475 42.79 26.62 -3.61
CA VAL A 475 41.61 25.83 -3.22
C VAL A 475 41.06 25.09 -4.45
N SER A 476 40.85 23.80 -4.31
CA SER A 476 40.26 22.94 -5.32
C SER A 476 38.80 22.68 -4.99
N VAL A 477 37.92 22.79 -5.98
CA VAL A 477 36.46 22.65 -5.83
C VAL A 477 35.91 21.72 -6.90
N ASN A 478 35.19 20.71 -6.51
CA ASN A 478 34.47 19.80 -7.40
C ASN A 478 33.30 20.52 -8.07
N VAL A 479 33.16 20.36 -9.40
CA VAL A 479 32.11 20.93 -10.22
C VAL A 479 31.32 19.83 -10.91
N ALA A 480 29.99 19.82 -10.68
CA ALA A 480 29.11 18.86 -11.32
C ALA A 480 28.86 19.19 -12.80
N VAL A 481 28.62 18.16 -13.61
CA VAL A 481 28.33 18.28 -15.04
C VAL A 481 27.23 19.30 -15.33
N ARG A 482 26.14 19.24 -14.58
CA ARG A 482 24.98 20.13 -14.74
C ARG A 482 25.28 21.60 -14.48
N GLN A 483 26.26 21.93 -13.64
CA GLN A 483 26.67 23.32 -13.44
C GLN A 483 27.30 23.91 -14.72
N VAL A 484 28.03 23.09 -15.48
CA VAL A 484 28.63 23.54 -16.75
C VAL A 484 27.59 23.69 -17.87
N TRP A 485 26.52 22.84 -17.83
CA TRP A 485 25.48 22.81 -18.86
C TRP A 485 24.31 23.76 -18.59
N ASP A 486 23.83 23.77 -17.34
CA ASP A 486 22.55 24.38 -16.97
C ASP A 486 22.69 25.78 -16.34
N SER A 487 23.93 26.26 -16.08
CA SER A 487 24.18 27.59 -15.55
C SER A 487 25.18 28.39 -16.37
N ASP A 488 25.38 29.65 -16.00
CA ASP A 488 26.48 30.46 -16.50
C ASP A 488 27.66 30.41 -15.49
N LEU A 489 28.32 29.26 -15.45
CA LEU A 489 29.42 28.99 -14.53
C LEU A 489 30.54 30.03 -14.66
N VAL A 490 30.79 30.58 -15.90
CA VAL A 490 31.82 31.58 -16.14
C VAL A 490 31.48 32.89 -15.43
N ALA A 491 30.24 33.34 -15.55
CA ALA A 491 29.76 34.55 -14.87
C ALA A 491 29.77 34.37 -13.34
N ASP A 492 29.28 33.21 -12.85
CA ASP A 492 29.28 32.88 -11.42
C ASP A 492 30.69 32.91 -10.83
N VAL A 493 31.68 32.31 -11.49
CA VAL A 493 33.07 32.27 -11.01
C VAL A 493 33.70 33.67 -11.08
N ALA A 494 33.47 34.45 -12.16
CA ALA A 494 33.97 35.82 -12.29
C ALA A 494 33.44 36.72 -11.16
N GLU A 495 32.14 36.65 -10.88
CA GLU A 495 31.51 37.38 -9.77
C GLU A 495 32.09 36.99 -8.42
N ILE A 496 32.18 35.67 -8.13
CA ILE A 496 32.72 35.16 -6.86
C ILE A 496 34.19 35.58 -6.66
N LEU A 497 35.04 35.51 -7.70
CA LEU A 497 36.43 35.94 -7.63
C LEU A 497 36.54 37.44 -7.38
N SER A 498 35.70 38.25 -8.05
CA SER A 498 35.60 39.69 -7.84
C SER A 498 35.18 40.07 -6.42
N GLU A 499 34.15 39.40 -5.90
CA GLU A 499 33.63 39.66 -4.54
C GLU A 499 34.61 39.23 -3.44
N THR A 500 35.28 38.10 -3.62
CA THR A 500 36.18 37.55 -2.59
C THR A 500 37.59 38.14 -2.66
N GLY A 501 37.99 38.67 -3.82
CA GLY A 501 39.34 39.13 -4.06
C GLY A 501 40.38 38.00 -4.11
N LEU A 502 39.97 36.76 -4.35
CA LEU A 502 40.87 35.64 -4.54
C LEU A 502 41.44 35.69 -5.96
N ALA A 503 42.78 35.57 -6.10
CA ALA A 503 43.42 35.54 -7.40
C ALA A 503 43.00 34.30 -8.20
N PRO A 504 42.62 34.42 -9.50
CA PRO A 504 42.06 33.30 -10.27
C PRO A 504 42.93 32.02 -10.28
N HIS A 505 44.26 32.18 -10.35
CA HIS A 505 45.19 31.02 -10.35
C HIS A 505 45.24 30.22 -9.03
N LEU A 506 44.60 30.75 -7.99
CA LEU A 506 44.45 30.08 -6.70
C LEU A 506 43.11 29.33 -6.55
N LEU A 507 42.26 29.40 -7.57
CA LEU A 507 41.06 28.54 -7.70
C LEU A 507 41.36 27.41 -8.69
N GLN A 508 41.11 26.18 -8.30
CA GLN A 508 41.12 25.00 -9.15
C GLN A 508 39.72 24.41 -9.21
N LEU A 509 39.22 24.12 -10.41
CA LEU A 509 37.93 23.43 -10.61
C LEU A 509 38.22 22.00 -11.05
N GLU A 510 37.58 21.04 -10.34
CA GLU A 510 37.71 19.62 -10.61
C GLU A 510 36.49 19.11 -11.33
N LEU A 511 36.65 18.42 -12.45
CA LEU A 511 35.59 17.77 -13.21
C LEU A 511 35.97 16.34 -13.48
N THR A 512 34.99 15.43 -13.38
CA THR A 512 35.23 14.02 -13.70
C THR A 512 35.48 13.82 -15.19
N GLU A 513 36.23 12.79 -15.54
CA GLU A 513 36.52 12.44 -16.95
C GLU A 513 35.22 12.31 -17.77
N SER A 514 34.19 11.67 -17.21
CA SER A 514 32.89 11.48 -17.86
C SER A 514 32.17 12.81 -18.14
N ALA A 515 32.33 13.78 -17.27
CA ALA A 515 31.77 15.13 -17.43
C ALA A 515 32.32 15.85 -18.69
N LEU A 516 33.55 15.54 -19.02
CA LEU A 516 34.27 16.18 -20.13
C LEU A 516 34.02 15.48 -21.48
N MET A 517 33.77 14.17 -21.50
CA MET A 517 33.61 13.38 -22.73
C MET A 517 32.40 13.79 -23.59
N GLY A 518 31.36 14.40 -23.00
CA GLY A 518 30.21 14.96 -23.71
C GLY A 518 30.35 16.43 -24.11
N SER A 519 31.47 17.09 -23.81
CA SER A 519 31.64 18.54 -23.83
C SER A 519 32.03 19.11 -25.20
N ALA A 520 31.28 18.78 -26.26
CA ALA A 520 31.39 19.54 -27.52
C ALA A 520 30.53 20.82 -27.43
N GLY A 521 31.04 21.96 -27.96
CA GLY A 521 30.29 23.21 -28.00
C GLY A 521 30.39 24.07 -26.73
N ARG A 522 29.27 24.48 -26.15
CA ARG A 522 29.16 25.43 -25.02
C ARG A 522 30.03 25.08 -23.80
N PRO A 523 30.06 23.82 -23.31
CA PRO A 523 30.88 23.47 -22.14
C PRO A 523 32.38 23.65 -22.38
N LEU A 524 32.88 23.27 -23.55
CA LEU A 524 34.29 23.49 -23.89
C LEU A 524 34.65 24.96 -23.94
N GLN A 525 33.75 25.82 -24.45
CA GLN A 525 33.94 27.27 -24.46
C GLN A 525 33.96 27.84 -23.05
N ALA A 526 33.09 27.37 -22.16
CA ALA A 526 33.07 27.78 -20.75
C ALA A 526 34.37 27.40 -20.03
N LEU A 527 34.89 26.19 -20.23
CA LEU A 527 36.16 25.77 -19.65
C LEU A 527 37.35 26.58 -20.19
N LYS A 528 37.35 26.92 -21.48
CA LYS A 528 38.37 27.80 -22.07
C LYS A 528 38.31 29.20 -21.46
N ALA A 529 37.12 29.80 -21.36
CA ALA A 529 36.94 31.11 -20.75
C ALA A 529 37.43 31.15 -19.29
N LEU A 530 37.14 30.10 -18.50
CA LEU A 530 37.64 29.96 -17.12
C LEU A 530 39.18 29.85 -17.09
N SER A 531 39.77 29.07 -18.00
CA SER A 531 41.22 28.93 -18.12
C SER A 531 41.89 30.26 -18.57
N ASP A 532 41.27 30.95 -19.53
CA ASP A 532 41.75 32.27 -19.99
C ASP A 532 41.66 33.32 -18.88
N MET A 533 40.72 33.18 -17.95
CA MET A 533 40.64 34.01 -16.74
C MET A 533 41.76 33.69 -15.72
N GLY A 534 42.46 32.57 -15.91
CA GLY A 534 43.54 32.10 -15.05
C GLY A 534 43.14 31.07 -14.01
N VAL A 535 41.89 30.57 -14.05
CA VAL A 535 41.42 29.48 -13.18
C VAL A 535 42.03 28.16 -13.63
N ARG A 536 42.47 27.34 -12.71
CA ARG A 536 43.02 26.00 -13.00
C ARG A 536 41.89 25.00 -13.25
N ILE A 537 42.05 24.17 -14.26
CA ILE A 537 41.10 23.07 -14.54
C ILE A 537 41.80 21.75 -14.26
N ALA A 538 41.20 20.91 -13.44
CA ALA A 538 41.65 19.57 -13.11
C ALA A 538 40.68 18.51 -13.60
N ILE A 539 41.19 17.41 -14.09
CA ILE A 539 40.41 16.19 -14.34
C ILE A 539 40.53 15.29 -13.12
N ASP A 540 39.38 14.91 -12.56
CA ASP A 540 39.29 13.96 -11.47
C ASP A 540 38.93 12.56 -11.95
N ASP A 541 39.25 11.53 -11.14
CA ASP A 541 39.05 10.10 -11.40
C ASP A 541 39.65 9.63 -12.74
N PHE A 542 40.80 10.22 -13.15
CA PHE A 542 41.42 9.87 -14.42
C PHE A 542 41.84 8.40 -14.50
N GLY A 543 41.40 7.74 -15.59
CA GLY A 543 41.70 6.34 -15.89
C GLY A 543 40.59 5.34 -15.54
N THR A 544 39.45 5.78 -15.00
CA THR A 544 38.28 4.92 -14.77
C THR A 544 37.37 4.81 -16.00
N GLY A 545 37.56 5.68 -17.02
CA GLY A 545 36.80 5.75 -18.26
C GLY A 545 37.61 5.36 -19.52
N TYR A 546 36.97 5.46 -20.68
CA TYR A 546 37.60 5.28 -21.98
C TYR A 546 38.37 6.57 -22.39
N SER A 547 39.54 6.78 -21.84
CA SER A 547 40.34 8.00 -22.12
C SER A 547 40.76 8.08 -23.59
N ASN A 548 40.14 8.98 -24.33
CA ASN A 548 40.62 9.37 -25.64
C ASN A 548 41.67 10.49 -25.48
N LEU A 549 42.96 10.13 -25.43
CA LEU A 549 44.08 11.07 -25.29
C LEU A 549 44.06 12.21 -26.32
N ALA A 550 43.53 11.94 -27.52
CA ALA A 550 43.37 12.96 -28.55
C ALA A 550 42.33 14.04 -28.21
N TYR A 551 41.36 13.69 -27.35
CA TYR A 551 40.38 14.65 -26.86
C TYR A 551 40.94 15.52 -25.72
N LEU A 552 41.71 14.90 -24.82
CA LEU A 552 42.37 15.59 -23.71
C LEU A 552 43.29 16.72 -24.18
N SER A 553 43.98 16.52 -25.29
CA SER A 553 44.87 17.55 -25.87
C SER A 553 44.17 18.85 -26.32
N ARG A 554 42.81 18.82 -26.42
CA ARG A 554 41.99 19.98 -26.81
C ARG A 554 41.41 20.73 -25.62
N LEU A 555 41.46 20.11 -24.44
CA LEU A 555 40.93 20.69 -23.21
C LEU A 555 41.95 21.58 -22.52
N PRO A 556 41.54 22.69 -21.92
CA PRO A 556 42.44 23.61 -21.19
C PRO A 556 42.74 23.06 -19.78
N VAL A 557 43.20 21.81 -19.70
CA VAL A 557 43.50 21.11 -18.45
C VAL A 557 44.91 21.34 -17.99
N SER A 558 45.09 21.70 -16.73
CA SER A 558 46.38 21.93 -16.09
C SER A 558 46.79 20.84 -15.08
N VAL A 559 45.84 20.03 -14.62
CA VAL A 559 46.05 19.02 -13.57
C VAL A 559 45.30 17.74 -13.91
N LEU A 560 45.93 16.59 -13.63
CA LEU A 560 45.28 15.27 -13.66
C LEU A 560 45.35 14.65 -12.27
N LYS A 561 44.17 14.25 -11.70
CA LYS A 561 44.05 13.53 -10.44
C LYS A 561 43.85 12.04 -10.76
N LEU A 562 44.74 11.21 -10.29
CA LEU A 562 44.64 9.77 -10.49
C LEU A 562 43.68 9.17 -9.45
N ASP A 563 42.77 8.31 -9.88
CA ASP A 563 41.91 7.57 -8.97
C ASP A 563 42.70 6.69 -8.00
N GLY A 564 42.24 6.58 -6.77
CA GLY A 564 42.88 5.79 -5.72
C GLY A 564 43.03 4.29 -6.04
N ALA A 565 42.28 3.76 -7.00
CA ALA A 565 42.41 2.37 -7.46
C ALA A 565 43.79 2.11 -8.10
N PHE A 566 44.31 3.09 -8.86
CA PHE A 566 45.64 3.00 -9.44
C PHE A 566 46.74 2.96 -8.38
N VAL A 567 46.63 3.81 -7.36
CA VAL A 567 47.63 3.89 -6.27
C VAL A 567 47.64 2.61 -5.44
N ARG A 568 46.48 2.02 -5.20
CA ARG A 568 46.36 0.72 -4.49
C ARG A 568 47.00 -0.41 -5.28
N GLY A 569 46.89 -0.42 -6.58
CA GLY A 569 47.56 -1.41 -7.46
C GLY A 569 49.09 -1.40 -7.31
N PHE A 570 49.70 -0.22 -7.31
CA PHE A 570 51.16 -0.08 -7.12
C PHE A 570 51.66 -0.56 -5.74
N GLN A 571 50.86 -0.44 -4.69
CA GLN A 571 51.23 -0.94 -3.34
C GLN A 571 51.25 -2.46 -3.26
N TYR A 572 50.44 -3.17 -4.07
CA TYR A 572 50.41 -4.64 -4.10
C TYR A 572 51.55 -5.22 -4.94
N GLU A 573 51.92 -4.62 -6.05
CA GLU A 573 53.03 -5.09 -6.89
C GLU A 573 54.38 -4.94 -6.20
N ASN A 574 54.63 -3.87 -5.47
CA ASN A 574 55.87 -3.70 -4.70
C ASN A 574 56.02 -4.64 -3.51
N ARG A 575 54.96 -5.33 -3.04
CA ARG A 575 55.05 -6.39 -2.02
C ARG A 575 55.37 -7.76 -2.63
N GLN A 576 55.09 -7.97 -3.90
CA GLN A 576 55.44 -9.23 -4.60
C GLN A 576 56.77 -9.16 -5.37
N GLY A 577 57.28 -7.96 -5.63
CA GLY A 577 58.53 -7.71 -6.38
C GLY A 577 59.81 -7.65 -5.55
N GLY A 578 59.77 -7.98 -4.25
CA GLY A 578 60.95 -8.00 -3.36
C GLY A 578 61.85 -9.24 -3.53
N GLY A 579 62.13 -9.68 -4.77
CA GLY A 579 62.95 -10.86 -4.95
C GLY A 579 63.47 -11.08 -6.34
N ALA A 580 63.97 -10.04 -7.06
CA ALA A 580 64.85 -10.21 -8.22
C ALA A 580 65.36 -8.86 -8.74
N ALA A 581 66.38 -8.34 -8.08
CA ALA A 581 67.22 -7.31 -8.66
C ALA A 581 68.64 -7.63 -8.30
N MET A 582 69.28 -8.47 -9.09
CA MET A 582 70.74 -8.50 -9.29
C MET A 582 71.02 -9.11 -10.64
N GLY A 583 71.45 -8.31 -11.58
CA GLY A 583 71.97 -8.71 -12.89
C GLY A 583 72.17 -7.49 -13.72
#